data_242d6ca4c0a964aedab5eb1383e55986
#
_entry.id   242d6ca4c0a964aedab5eb1383e55986
#
_cell.length_a   1.000
_cell.length_b   1.000
_cell.length_c   1.000
_cell.angle_alpha   90.00
_cell.angle_beta   90.00
_cell.angle_gamma   90.00
#
_symmetry.space_group_name_H-M   'P 1'
#
loop_
_entity.id
_entity.type
_entity.pdbx_description
1 polymer ?
#
loop_
_entity_poly.entity_id
_entity_poly.type
_entity_poly.pdbx_seq_one_letter_code
_entity_poly.pdbx_strand_id
1 'polypeptide(L)'
;MILTSCILYLFPLKPGLSYLYVCVTGLLCGFPVGAFLCSKLHEANPGETLCERLMPFCNLSSPSFVINYILFSSLNENISAFLVLLCIYLPALECIVITLVLHRTQMRTPLTLTAESNPPAFSQLLDDSIWSAVVSILKLGGYIIVFSCLSAYICLLPIKNIYITGILCGITEITNGIYLISRFPVPLFYQTILILAVNAFGGFSTVMQTAGITKRSSFGIKKYICGKLLLTVLTCLHCIVLL
;
A
#
# COMPACT_ATOMS: atom_id res chain seq x y z
N MET A 1 -12.02 3.64 -5.67
CA MET A 1 -12.59 4.34 -4.51
C MET A 1 -14.11 4.51 -4.61
N ILE A 2 -14.66 5.12 -5.67
CA ILE A 2 -16.10 5.34 -5.84
C ILE A 2 -16.86 4.00 -5.77
N LEU A 3 -16.51 3.05 -6.61
CA LEU A 3 -17.15 1.72 -6.66
C LEU A 3 -17.00 0.96 -5.33
N THR A 4 -15.86 1.07 -4.66
CA THR A 4 -15.58 0.38 -3.39
C THR A 4 -16.41 0.91 -2.24
N SER A 5 -16.63 2.24 -2.15
CA SER A 5 -17.53 2.83 -1.16
C SER A 5 -18.98 2.46 -1.43
N CYS A 6 -19.41 2.49 -2.69
CA CYS A 6 -20.76 2.07 -3.07
C CYS A 6 -21.03 0.59 -2.79
N ILE A 7 -20.07 -0.30 -3.05
CA ILE A 7 -20.22 -1.74 -2.80
C ILE A 7 -20.36 -2.04 -1.30
N LEU A 8 -19.51 -1.45 -0.46
CA LEU A 8 -19.59 -1.64 0.99
C LEU A 8 -20.92 -1.12 1.57
N TYR A 9 -21.48 -0.07 0.98
CA TYR A 9 -22.74 0.52 1.41
C TYR A 9 -23.97 -0.25 0.90
N LEU A 10 -23.95 -0.70 -0.37
CA LEU A 10 -25.09 -1.37 -1.02
C LEU A 10 -25.20 -2.86 -0.66
N PHE A 11 -24.10 -3.50 -0.32
CA PHE A 11 -24.07 -4.93 0.01
C PHE A 11 -23.52 -5.12 1.43
N PRO A 12 -24.38 -5.38 2.44
CA PRO A 12 -23.95 -5.74 3.78
C PRO A 12 -23.24 -7.11 3.73
N LEU A 13 -21.92 -7.07 3.57
CA LEU A 13 -21.08 -8.26 3.54
C LEU A 13 -21.03 -8.89 4.94
N LYS A 14 -21.04 -10.24 5.01
CA LYS A 14 -20.73 -10.93 6.27
C LYS A 14 -19.37 -10.45 6.81
N PRO A 15 -19.18 -10.32 8.14
CA PRO A 15 -17.97 -9.72 8.71
C PRO A 15 -16.67 -10.23 8.11
N GLY A 16 -16.48 -11.56 8.00
CA GLY A 16 -15.29 -12.15 7.41
C GLY A 16 -15.07 -11.80 5.93
N LEU A 17 -16.14 -11.64 5.16
CA LEU A 17 -16.08 -11.30 3.74
C LEU A 17 -15.65 -9.84 3.53
N SER A 18 -15.98 -8.96 4.47
CA SER A 18 -15.55 -7.55 4.43
C SER A 18 -14.04 -7.40 4.54
N TYR A 19 -13.39 -8.16 5.41
CA TYR A 19 -11.92 -8.16 5.52
C TYR A 19 -11.24 -8.72 4.26
N LEU A 20 -11.78 -9.81 3.71
CA LEU A 20 -11.29 -10.37 2.46
C LEU A 20 -11.42 -9.37 1.32
N TYR A 21 -12.57 -8.70 1.22
CA TYR A 21 -12.81 -7.64 0.24
C TYR A 21 -11.79 -6.51 0.36
N VAL A 22 -11.52 -6.02 1.58
CA VAL A 22 -10.50 -4.97 1.82
C VAL A 22 -9.12 -5.42 1.37
N CYS A 23 -8.71 -6.66 1.69
CA CYS A 23 -7.41 -7.19 1.31
C CYS A 23 -7.28 -7.32 -0.21
N VAL A 24 -8.25 -7.96 -0.88
CA VAL A 24 -8.22 -8.17 -2.33
C VAL A 24 -8.23 -6.83 -3.08
N THR A 25 -9.14 -5.93 -2.69
CA THR A 25 -9.22 -4.62 -3.35
C THR A 25 -7.98 -3.77 -3.10
N GLY A 26 -7.42 -3.82 -1.88
CA GLY A 26 -6.20 -3.11 -1.55
C GLY A 26 -4.99 -3.58 -2.36
N LEU A 27 -4.84 -4.90 -2.55
CA LEU A 27 -3.77 -5.49 -3.35
C LEU A 27 -3.92 -5.17 -4.85
N LEU A 28 -5.14 -5.16 -5.38
CA LEU A 28 -5.40 -4.91 -6.81
C LEU A 28 -5.32 -3.42 -7.17
N CYS A 29 -5.94 -2.56 -6.35
CA CYS A 29 -5.99 -1.13 -6.63
C CYS A 29 -4.72 -0.38 -6.21
N GLY A 30 -3.97 -0.92 -5.26
CA GLY A 30 -2.73 -0.31 -4.78
C GLY A 30 -2.93 0.86 -3.81
N PHE A 31 -1.82 1.56 -3.54
CA PHE A 31 -1.84 2.77 -2.70
C PHE A 31 -2.81 3.83 -3.27
N PRO A 32 -3.56 4.51 -2.45
CA PRO A 32 -3.77 4.37 -1.00
C PRO A 32 -5.07 3.62 -0.65
N VAL A 33 -5.60 2.83 -1.59
CA VAL A 33 -6.96 2.24 -1.47
C VAL A 33 -7.04 1.26 -0.30
N GLY A 34 -6.00 0.45 -0.07
CA GLY A 34 -5.95 -0.48 1.06
C GLY A 34 -6.08 0.25 2.40
N ALA A 35 -5.33 1.32 2.60
CA ALA A 35 -5.40 2.14 3.82
C ALA A 35 -6.78 2.80 4.00
N PHE A 36 -7.37 3.31 2.91
CA PHE A 36 -8.69 3.92 2.92
C PHE A 36 -9.79 2.93 3.35
N LEU A 37 -9.77 1.73 2.78
CA LEU A 37 -10.76 0.71 3.10
C LEU A 37 -10.61 0.18 4.54
N CYS A 38 -9.36 -0.03 5.00
CA CYS A 38 -9.08 -0.37 6.40
C CYS A 38 -9.59 0.71 7.36
N SER A 39 -9.39 2.00 7.03
CA SER A 39 -9.89 3.12 7.83
C SER A 39 -11.41 3.12 7.90
N LYS A 40 -12.09 2.93 6.78
CA LYS A 40 -13.57 2.86 6.72
C LYS A 40 -14.15 1.69 7.50
N LEU A 41 -13.53 0.52 7.38
CA LEU A 41 -13.97 -0.66 8.11
C LEU A 41 -13.76 -0.51 9.62
N HIS A 42 -12.68 0.14 10.05
CA HIS A 42 -12.43 0.46 11.45
C HIS A 42 -13.39 1.53 12.00
N GLU A 43 -13.74 2.55 11.21
CA GLU A 43 -14.74 3.56 11.58
C GLU A 43 -16.12 2.90 11.85
N ALA A 44 -16.44 1.84 11.10
CA ALA A 44 -17.66 1.07 11.30
C ALA A 44 -17.62 0.16 12.55
N ASN A 45 -16.43 -0.21 13.03
CA ASN A 45 -16.23 -1.04 14.22
C ASN A 45 -15.13 -0.45 15.12
N PRO A 46 -15.39 0.63 15.87
CA PRO A 46 -14.43 1.22 16.78
C PRO A 46 -14.01 0.21 17.86
N GLY A 47 -12.70 0.03 18.04
CA GLY A 47 -12.13 -0.92 19.01
C GLY A 47 -11.58 -2.21 18.38
N GLU A 48 -11.85 -2.47 17.11
CA GLU A 48 -11.28 -3.60 16.39
C GLU A 48 -9.87 -3.27 15.86
N THR A 49 -8.89 -4.12 16.21
CA THR A 49 -7.48 -3.90 15.84
C THR A 49 -7.07 -4.63 14.54
N LEU A 50 -7.95 -5.47 13.99
CA LEU A 50 -7.63 -6.29 12.82
C LEU A 50 -7.32 -5.46 11.57
N CYS A 51 -8.10 -4.40 11.32
CA CYS A 51 -7.82 -3.47 10.21
C CYS A 51 -6.45 -2.79 10.32
N GLU A 52 -6.06 -2.40 11.54
CA GLU A 52 -4.74 -1.82 11.79
C GLU A 52 -3.60 -2.79 11.47
N ARG A 53 -3.80 -4.08 11.76
CA ARG A 53 -2.81 -5.14 11.52
C ARG A 53 -2.73 -5.57 10.06
N LEU A 54 -3.85 -5.56 9.34
CA LEU A 54 -3.91 -5.92 7.92
C LEU A 54 -3.39 -4.81 7.01
N MET A 55 -3.55 -3.56 7.42
CA MET A 55 -3.25 -2.39 6.59
C MET A 55 -1.84 -2.39 5.97
N PRO A 56 -0.73 -2.73 6.66
CA PRO A 56 0.59 -2.76 6.04
C PRO A 56 0.71 -3.74 4.88
N PHE A 57 -0.05 -4.83 4.92
CA PHE A 57 0.04 -5.94 3.97
C PHE A 57 -0.94 -5.83 2.80
N CYS A 58 -2.07 -5.15 2.97
CA CYS A 58 -3.03 -4.91 1.89
C CYS A 58 -2.85 -3.54 1.20
N ASN A 59 -1.99 -2.67 1.72
CA ASN A 59 -1.71 -1.35 1.14
C ASN A 59 -0.36 -1.36 0.45
N LEU A 60 -0.30 -1.92 -0.77
CA LEU A 60 0.89 -2.10 -1.60
C LEU A 60 0.77 -1.35 -2.92
N SER A 61 1.79 -1.44 -3.76
CA SER A 61 1.73 -0.99 -5.15
C SER A 61 0.75 -1.87 -5.94
N SER A 62 0.02 -1.28 -6.88
CA SER A 62 -0.87 -2.07 -7.75
C SER A 62 -0.09 -2.96 -8.73
N PRO A 63 -0.66 -4.08 -9.20
CA PRO A 63 -0.03 -4.90 -10.24
C PRO A 63 0.31 -4.10 -11.49
N SER A 64 -0.52 -3.13 -11.86
CA SER A 64 -0.27 -2.24 -12.99
C SER A 64 1.00 -1.40 -12.80
N PHE A 65 1.23 -0.86 -11.60
CA PHE A 65 2.46 -0.12 -11.30
C PHE A 65 3.69 -1.04 -11.35
N VAL A 66 3.59 -2.24 -10.78
CA VAL A 66 4.68 -3.22 -10.78
C VAL A 66 5.06 -3.61 -12.20
N ILE A 67 4.09 -3.92 -13.05
CA ILE A 67 4.35 -4.32 -14.44
C ILE A 67 4.90 -3.14 -15.25
N ASN A 68 4.19 -2.00 -15.26
CA ASN A 68 4.57 -0.91 -16.17
C ASN A 68 5.80 -0.15 -15.70
N TYR A 69 5.91 0.16 -14.39
CA TYR A 69 7.01 0.97 -13.89
C TYR A 69 8.22 0.15 -13.46
N ILE A 70 8.02 -0.91 -12.67
CA ILE A 70 9.15 -1.71 -12.18
C ILE A 70 9.69 -2.59 -13.31
N LEU A 71 8.85 -3.41 -13.92
CA LEU A 71 9.30 -4.40 -14.89
C LEU A 71 9.70 -3.75 -16.22
N PHE A 72 8.79 -3.03 -16.88
CA PHE A 72 9.07 -2.47 -18.20
C PHE A 72 10.03 -1.28 -18.15
N SER A 73 9.79 -0.29 -17.28
CA SER A 73 10.58 0.93 -17.28
C SER A 73 11.90 0.83 -16.52
N SER A 74 12.01 -0.03 -15.48
CA SER A 74 13.17 -0.06 -14.60
C SER A 74 14.04 -1.29 -14.77
N LEU A 75 13.47 -2.47 -15.02
CA LEU A 75 14.19 -3.75 -15.20
C LEU A 75 14.33 -4.18 -16.65
N ASN A 76 13.77 -3.41 -17.62
CA ASN A 76 13.85 -3.65 -19.07
C ASN A 76 13.42 -5.07 -19.47
N GLU A 77 12.38 -5.61 -18.84
CA GLU A 77 11.81 -6.95 -19.11
C GLU A 77 12.79 -8.13 -18.96
N ASN A 78 13.94 -7.92 -18.32
CA ASN A 78 14.95 -8.96 -18.18
C ASN A 78 14.60 -10.06 -17.17
N ILE A 79 13.45 -9.94 -16.49
CA ILE A 79 12.94 -10.89 -15.50
C ILE A 79 11.48 -11.19 -15.80
N SER A 80 11.05 -12.43 -15.54
CA SER A 80 9.65 -12.82 -15.71
C SER A 80 8.71 -11.97 -14.84
N ALA A 81 7.67 -11.39 -15.46
CA ALA A 81 6.64 -10.63 -14.76
C ALA A 81 5.98 -11.44 -13.64
N PHE A 82 5.78 -12.73 -13.86
CA PHE A 82 5.20 -13.65 -12.87
C PHE A 82 6.08 -13.74 -11.63
N LEU A 83 7.41 -13.88 -11.78
CA LEU A 83 8.34 -13.95 -10.65
C LEU A 83 8.37 -12.64 -9.86
N VAL A 84 8.39 -11.49 -10.54
CA VAL A 84 8.38 -10.18 -9.88
C VAL A 84 7.09 -9.98 -9.08
N LEU A 85 5.94 -10.32 -9.66
CA LEU A 85 4.65 -10.27 -8.96
C LEU A 85 4.62 -11.24 -7.77
N LEU A 86 5.13 -12.45 -7.94
CA LEU A 86 5.19 -13.45 -6.88
C LEU A 86 6.03 -12.96 -5.71
N CYS A 87 7.22 -12.39 -5.96
CA CYS A 87 8.10 -11.84 -4.93
C CYS A 87 7.44 -10.73 -4.09
N ILE A 88 6.53 -9.94 -4.67
CA ILE A 88 5.86 -8.84 -3.96
C ILE A 88 4.59 -9.32 -3.25
N TYR A 89 3.74 -10.09 -3.95
CA TYR A 89 2.40 -10.40 -3.44
C TYR A 89 2.37 -11.66 -2.56
N LEU A 90 3.25 -12.65 -2.78
CA LEU A 90 3.26 -13.86 -1.96
C LEU A 90 3.53 -13.56 -0.48
N PRO A 91 4.61 -12.82 -0.10
CA PRO A 91 4.83 -12.48 1.31
C PRO A 91 3.71 -11.63 1.91
N ALA A 92 3.07 -10.77 1.12
CA ALA A 92 1.91 -10.00 1.57
C ALA A 92 0.70 -10.90 1.87
N LEU A 93 0.42 -11.87 0.99
CA LEU A 93 -0.66 -12.84 1.18
C LEU A 93 -0.40 -13.74 2.39
N GLU A 94 0.84 -14.20 2.59
CA GLU A 94 1.22 -14.97 3.79
C GLU A 94 0.93 -14.18 5.06
N CYS A 95 1.37 -12.92 5.14
CA CYS A 95 1.11 -12.05 6.28
C CYS A 95 -0.39 -11.79 6.49
N ILE A 96 -1.16 -11.60 5.42
CA ILE A 96 -2.62 -11.43 5.48
C ILE A 96 -3.25 -12.70 6.06
N VAL A 97 -2.93 -13.88 5.51
CA VAL A 97 -3.49 -15.15 5.96
C VAL A 97 -3.15 -15.40 7.43
N ILE A 98 -1.89 -15.24 7.81
CA ILE A 98 -1.45 -15.40 9.22
C ILE A 98 -2.23 -14.43 10.12
N THR A 99 -2.36 -13.17 9.74
CA THR A 99 -3.09 -12.16 10.52
C THR A 99 -4.57 -12.52 10.66
N LEU A 100 -5.23 -12.96 9.59
CA LEU A 100 -6.64 -13.38 9.62
C LEU A 100 -6.85 -14.63 10.48
N VAL A 101 -5.95 -15.61 10.41
CA VAL A 101 -6.02 -16.84 11.21
C VAL A 101 -5.84 -16.54 12.70
N LEU A 102 -4.82 -15.75 13.06
CA LEU A 102 -4.53 -15.38 14.44
C LEU A 102 -5.66 -14.55 15.09
N HIS A 103 -6.37 -13.74 14.29
CA HIS A 103 -7.43 -12.85 14.79
C HIS A 103 -8.83 -13.30 14.35
N ARG A 104 -9.01 -14.61 14.12
CA ARG A 104 -10.27 -15.20 13.65
C ARG A 104 -11.49 -14.87 14.52
N THR A 105 -11.31 -14.63 15.81
CA THR A 105 -12.39 -14.24 16.72
C THR A 105 -12.95 -12.84 16.41
N GLN A 106 -12.10 -11.91 16.01
CA GLN A 106 -12.52 -10.55 15.64
C GLN A 106 -13.34 -10.52 14.33
N MET A 107 -13.13 -11.48 13.44
CA MET A 107 -13.90 -11.59 12.19
C MET A 107 -15.37 -12.00 12.40
N ARG A 108 -15.75 -12.42 13.61
CA ARG A 108 -17.11 -12.88 13.94
C ARG A 108 -17.98 -11.79 14.54
N THR A 109 -17.41 -10.65 14.93
CA THR A 109 -18.19 -9.52 15.44
C THR A 109 -19.03 -8.94 14.31
N PRO A 110 -20.35 -8.79 14.50
CA PRO A 110 -21.20 -8.17 13.47
C PRO A 110 -20.68 -6.76 13.18
N LEU A 111 -20.55 -6.42 11.90
CA LEU A 111 -20.34 -5.05 11.47
C LEU A 111 -21.60 -4.26 11.84
N THR A 112 -21.53 -3.47 12.91
CA THR A 112 -22.55 -2.47 13.21
C THR A 112 -22.37 -1.31 12.23
N LEU A 113 -22.74 -1.51 10.98
CA LEU A 113 -23.05 -0.38 10.12
C LEU A 113 -24.24 0.29 10.80
N THR A 114 -24.01 1.43 11.42
CA THR A 114 -25.12 2.30 11.85
C THR A 114 -25.88 2.63 10.57
N ALA A 115 -26.95 1.87 10.33
CA ALA A 115 -27.88 2.21 9.29
C ALA A 115 -28.44 3.58 9.69
N GLU A 116 -27.99 4.62 9.01
CA GLU A 116 -28.67 5.91 9.11
C GLU A 116 -30.13 5.68 8.79
N SER A 117 -30.99 6.19 9.63
CA SER A 117 -32.45 6.00 9.53
C SER A 117 -33.05 6.46 8.20
N ASN A 118 -32.30 7.22 7.41
CA ASN A 118 -32.59 7.61 6.04
C ASN A 118 -31.33 7.43 5.18
N PRO A 119 -31.23 6.40 4.33
CA PRO A 119 -30.11 6.27 3.40
C PRO A 119 -30.11 7.50 2.47
N PRO A 120 -28.94 8.12 2.25
CA PRO A 120 -28.82 9.25 1.34
C PRO A 120 -29.27 8.83 -0.08
N ALA A 121 -29.85 9.76 -0.82
CA ALA A 121 -30.23 9.51 -2.21
C ALA A 121 -29.00 9.04 -3.00
N PHE A 122 -29.17 8.12 -3.95
CA PHE A 122 -28.07 7.58 -4.76
C PHE A 122 -27.23 8.68 -5.41
N SER A 123 -27.83 9.80 -5.84
CA SER A 123 -27.13 10.96 -6.38
C SER A 123 -26.19 11.61 -5.36
N GLN A 124 -26.59 11.74 -4.10
CA GLN A 124 -25.73 12.29 -3.05
C GLN A 124 -24.56 11.35 -2.74
N LEU A 125 -24.84 10.04 -2.68
CA LEU A 125 -23.82 9.02 -2.47
C LEU A 125 -22.76 9.02 -3.59
N LEU A 126 -23.19 9.21 -4.81
CA LEU A 126 -22.31 9.32 -5.97
C LEU A 126 -21.45 10.60 -5.92
N ASP A 127 -22.08 11.75 -5.64
CA ASP A 127 -21.39 13.04 -5.53
C ASP A 127 -20.34 13.03 -4.41
N ASP A 128 -20.67 12.56 -3.21
CA ASP A 128 -19.75 12.44 -2.08
C ASP A 128 -18.59 11.49 -2.39
N SER A 129 -18.87 10.40 -3.11
CA SER A 129 -17.86 9.43 -3.52
C SER A 129 -16.89 10.03 -4.55
N ILE A 130 -17.39 10.77 -5.53
CA ILE A 130 -16.59 11.48 -6.54
C ILE A 130 -15.71 12.52 -5.84
N TRP A 131 -16.29 13.37 -4.99
CA TRP A 131 -15.55 14.39 -4.27
C TRP A 131 -14.44 13.79 -3.39
N SER A 132 -14.77 12.75 -2.63
CA SER A 132 -13.79 12.02 -1.80
C SER A 132 -12.66 11.43 -2.63
N ALA A 133 -12.95 10.90 -3.82
CA ALA A 133 -11.94 10.37 -4.74
C ALA A 133 -11.02 11.47 -5.27
N VAL A 134 -11.59 12.61 -5.74
CA VAL A 134 -10.82 13.76 -6.24
C VAL A 134 -9.89 14.29 -5.15
N VAL A 135 -10.40 14.54 -3.95
CA VAL A 135 -9.60 15.03 -2.82
C VAL A 135 -8.47 14.04 -2.47
N SER A 136 -8.73 12.74 -2.53
CA SER A 136 -7.72 11.71 -2.24
C SER A 136 -6.62 11.68 -3.29
N ILE A 137 -6.96 11.80 -4.58
CA ILE A 137 -5.99 11.86 -5.69
C ILE A 137 -5.13 13.12 -5.58
N LEU A 138 -5.73 14.28 -5.28
CA LEU A 138 -4.99 15.53 -5.08
C LEU A 138 -4.03 15.45 -3.90
N LYS A 139 -4.45 14.87 -2.77
CA LYS A 139 -3.58 14.65 -1.62
C LYS A 139 -2.43 13.69 -1.95
N LEU A 140 -2.73 12.59 -2.66
CA LEU A 140 -1.73 11.64 -3.13
C LEU A 140 -0.67 12.34 -3.98
N GLY A 141 -1.09 13.10 -5.00
CA GLY A 141 -0.19 13.87 -5.85
C GLY A 141 0.63 14.88 -5.06
N GLY A 142 0.01 15.58 -4.11
CA GLY A 142 0.70 16.54 -3.23
C GLY A 142 1.82 15.87 -2.41
N TYR A 143 1.56 14.71 -1.80
CA TYR A 143 2.62 13.97 -1.10
C TYR A 143 3.74 13.52 -2.03
N ILE A 144 3.41 12.99 -3.20
CA ILE A 144 4.42 12.57 -4.19
C ILE A 144 5.31 13.77 -4.57
N ILE A 145 4.73 14.92 -4.89
CA ILE A 145 5.47 16.13 -5.25
C ILE A 145 6.42 16.55 -4.13
N VAL A 146 5.92 16.67 -2.89
CA VAL A 146 6.75 17.10 -1.74
C VAL A 146 7.91 16.13 -1.52
N PHE A 147 7.66 14.83 -1.52
CA PHE A 147 8.72 13.84 -1.29
C PHE A 147 9.65 13.67 -2.49
N SER A 148 9.19 13.93 -3.72
CA SER A 148 10.05 14.02 -4.90
C SER A 148 10.99 15.23 -4.83
N CYS A 149 10.52 16.37 -4.36
CA CYS A 149 11.39 17.52 -4.10
C CYS A 149 12.46 17.19 -3.03
N LEU A 150 12.07 16.48 -1.95
CA LEU A 150 13.04 16.03 -0.94
C LEU A 150 14.06 15.05 -1.53
N SER A 151 13.64 14.11 -2.38
CA SER A 151 14.54 13.20 -3.09
C SER A 151 15.51 13.98 -4.00
N ALA A 152 15.03 14.96 -4.73
CA ALA A 152 15.87 15.82 -5.56
C ALA A 152 16.91 16.57 -4.71
N TYR A 153 16.51 17.07 -3.54
CA TYR A 153 17.41 17.73 -2.61
C TYR A 153 18.49 16.77 -2.07
N ILE A 154 18.14 15.50 -1.77
CA ILE A 154 19.10 14.46 -1.38
C ILE A 154 20.16 14.27 -2.48
N CYS A 155 19.78 14.29 -3.76
CA CYS A 155 20.72 14.19 -4.88
C CYS A 155 21.68 15.37 -4.99
N LEU A 156 21.35 16.54 -4.44
CA LEU A 156 22.23 17.71 -4.40
C LEU A 156 23.23 17.69 -3.23
N LEU A 157 23.03 16.81 -2.25
CA LEU A 157 23.97 16.68 -1.14
C LEU A 157 25.31 16.11 -1.63
N PRO A 158 26.44 16.48 -1.02
CA PRO A 158 27.79 16.03 -1.42
C PRO A 158 28.04 14.56 -1.04
N ILE A 159 27.08 13.67 -1.28
CA ILE A 159 27.18 12.23 -1.03
C ILE A 159 27.84 11.59 -2.25
N LYS A 160 29.11 11.20 -2.12
CA LYS A 160 29.88 10.60 -3.22
C LYS A 160 29.42 9.18 -3.62
N ASN A 161 28.69 8.50 -2.72
CA ASN A 161 28.28 7.12 -2.93
C ASN A 161 26.89 7.05 -3.54
N ILE A 162 26.83 6.63 -4.81
CA ILE A 162 25.56 6.50 -5.57
C ILE A 162 24.58 5.51 -4.92
N TYR A 163 25.06 4.46 -4.27
CA TYR A 163 24.21 3.47 -3.60
C TYR A 163 23.49 4.08 -2.40
N ILE A 164 24.22 4.86 -1.60
CA ILE A 164 23.62 5.57 -0.44
C ILE A 164 22.57 6.56 -0.93
N THR A 165 22.88 7.35 -1.94
CA THR A 165 21.95 8.33 -2.52
C THR A 165 20.67 7.65 -3.04
N GLY A 166 20.82 6.58 -3.83
CA GLY A 166 19.66 5.87 -4.38
C GLY A 166 18.79 5.21 -3.31
N ILE A 167 19.39 4.63 -2.27
CA ILE A 167 18.64 4.04 -1.14
C ILE A 167 17.92 5.12 -0.34
N LEU A 168 18.57 6.25 -0.03
CA LEU A 168 17.93 7.37 0.69
C LEU A 168 16.76 7.94 -0.11
N CYS A 169 16.92 8.11 -1.42
CA CYS A 169 15.83 8.53 -2.29
C CYS A 169 14.68 7.52 -2.30
N GLY A 170 14.98 6.21 -2.33
CA GLY A 170 13.96 5.15 -2.28
C GLY A 170 13.21 5.09 -0.95
N ILE A 171 13.90 5.32 0.16
CA ILE A 171 13.27 5.45 1.48
C ILE A 171 12.39 6.71 1.53
N THR A 172 12.74 7.76 0.82
CA THR A 172 11.99 9.01 0.77
C THR A 172 10.77 8.89 -0.16
N GLU A 173 10.99 8.46 -1.41
CA GLU A 173 9.96 8.35 -2.44
C GLU A 173 10.27 7.18 -3.38
N ILE A 174 9.30 6.31 -3.60
CA ILE A 174 9.47 5.03 -4.32
C ILE A 174 9.99 5.24 -5.75
N THR A 175 9.35 6.12 -6.52
CA THR A 175 9.60 6.22 -7.97
C THR A 175 11.00 6.73 -8.26
N ASN A 176 11.43 7.75 -7.53
CA ASN A 176 12.78 8.29 -7.64
C ASN A 176 13.84 7.27 -7.18
N GLY A 177 13.56 6.55 -6.09
CA GLY A 177 14.46 5.51 -5.62
C GLY A 177 14.63 4.37 -6.61
N ILE A 178 13.54 3.84 -7.15
CA ILE A 178 13.55 2.78 -8.16
C ILE A 178 14.32 3.25 -9.41
N TYR A 179 14.07 4.48 -9.87
CA TYR A 179 14.77 5.06 -11.01
C TYR A 179 16.29 5.16 -10.80
N LEU A 180 16.74 5.58 -9.61
CA LEU A 180 18.17 5.66 -9.31
C LEU A 180 18.80 4.26 -9.15
N ILE A 181 18.13 3.34 -8.45
CA ILE A 181 18.60 1.98 -8.23
C ILE A 181 18.70 1.20 -9.55
N SER A 182 17.78 1.42 -10.49
CA SER A 182 17.83 0.77 -11.80
C SER A 182 19.08 1.14 -12.63
N ARG A 183 19.84 2.14 -12.23
CA ARG A 183 21.08 2.59 -12.84
C ARG A 183 22.33 2.19 -12.06
N PHE A 184 22.21 1.41 -11.00
CA PHE A 184 23.37 0.93 -10.26
C PHE A 184 24.20 -0.04 -11.11
N PRO A 185 25.52 0.09 -11.11
CA PRO A 185 26.41 -0.86 -11.79
C PRO A 185 26.57 -2.15 -10.96
N VAL A 186 25.46 -2.86 -10.76
CA VAL A 186 25.39 -4.13 -10.03
C VAL A 186 24.68 -5.18 -10.87
N PRO A 187 24.91 -6.48 -10.64
CA PRO A 187 24.15 -7.55 -11.30
C PRO A 187 22.65 -7.38 -11.13
N LEU A 188 21.90 -7.73 -12.16
CA LEU A 188 20.44 -7.59 -12.24
C LEU A 188 19.72 -8.19 -11.02
N PHE A 189 20.22 -9.30 -10.50
CA PHE A 189 19.72 -9.96 -9.30
C PHE A 189 19.68 -9.01 -8.08
N TYR A 190 20.80 -8.38 -7.74
CA TYR A 190 20.87 -7.43 -6.61
C TYR A 190 20.05 -6.17 -6.87
N GLN A 191 20.07 -5.69 -8.11
CA GLN A 191 19.28 -4.53 -8.51
C GLN A 191 17.77 -4.81 -8.31
N THR A 192 17.29 -5.98 -8.71
CA THR A 192 15.92 -6.40 -8.52
C THR A 192 15.54 -6.48 -7.05
N ILE A 193 16.38 -7.11 -6.21
CA ILE A 193 16.12 -7.18 -4.76
C ILE A 193 15.98 -5.79 -4.16
N LEU A 194 16.88 -4.85 -4.50
CA LEU A 194 16.81 -3.49 -3.97
C LEU A 194 15.56 -2.74 -4.43
N ILE A 195 15.20 -2.87 -5.71
CA ILE A 195 13.98 -2.25 -6.25
C ILE A 195 12.73 -2.80 -5.55
N LEU A 196 12.64 -4.13 -5.40
CA LEU A 196 11.48 -4.76 -4.77
C LEU A 196 11.42 -4.49 -3.26
N ALA A 197 12.58 -4.36 -2.58
CA ALA A 197 12.67 -3.94 -1.19
C ALA A 197 12.12 -2.51 -0.99
N VAL A 198 12.55 -1.56 -1.81
CA VAL A 198 12.05 -0.17 -1.77
C VAL A 198 10.56 -0.12 -2.07
N ASN A 199 10.09 -0.91 -3.05
CA ASN A 199 8.68 -1.02 -3.39
C ASN A 199 7.85 -1.60 -2.23
N ALA A 200 8.32 -2.64 -1.56
CA ALA A 200 7.63 -3.27 -0.42
C ALA A 200 7.53 -2.32 0.78
N PHE A 201 8.58 -1.56 1.07
CA PHE A 201 8.57 -0.52 2.10
C PHE A 201 7.58 0.60 1.76
N GLY A 202 7.59 1.06 0.52
CA GLY A 202 6.70 2.10 0.03
C GLY A 202 7.20 3.53 0.20
N GLY A 203 8.33 3.75 0.85
CA GLY A 203 8.88 5.09 1.13
C GLY A 203 8.09 5.91 2.14
N PHE A 204 8.69 6.97 2.65
CA PHE A 204 8.02 7.90 3.58
C PHE A 204 6.84 8.63 2.93
N SER A 205 6.86 8.83 1.61
CA SER A 205 5.73 9.39 0.88
C SER A 205 4.44 8.59 1.15
N THR A 206 4.46 7.26 1.00
CA THR A 206 3.27 6.41 1.25
C THR A 206 2.93 6.31 2.73
N VAL A 207 3.92 6.36 3.63
CA VAL A 207 3.69 6.41 5.08
C VAL A 207 2.89 7.65 5.44
N MET A 208 3.26 8.82 4.93
CA MET A 208 2.56 10.08 5.18
C MET A 208 1.18 10.14 4.50
N GLN A 209 1.04 9.57 3.30
CA GLN A 209 -0.27 9.39 2.65
C GLN A 209 -1.21 8.56 3.54
N THR A 210 -0.72 7.43 4.04
CA THR A 210 -1.46 6.54 4.93
C THR A 210 -1.85 7.26 6.22
N ALA A 211 -0.91 7.96 6.86
CA ALA A 211 -1.17 8.77 8.04
C ALA A 211 -2.25 9.84 7.80
N GLY A 212 -2.21 10.49 6.63
CA GLY A 212 -3.21 11.50 6.25
C GLY A 212 -4.62 10.94 6.07
N ILE A 213 -4.75 9.72 5.59
CA ILE A 213 -6.03 9.02 5.41
C ILE A 213 -6.56 8.50 6.75
N THR A 214 -5.69 7.93 7.56
CA THR A 214 -6.06 7.26 8.82
C THR A 214 -6.17 8.20 10.02
N LYS A 215 -6.05 9.51 9.82
CA LYS A 215 -6.14 10.52 10.90
C LYS A 215 -7.36 10.38 11.80
N ARG A 216 -8.50 9.98 11.23
CA ARG A 216 -9.77 9.80 11.98
C ARG A 216 -9.85 8.45 12.69
N SER A 217 -9.06 7.47 12.30
CA SER A 217 -9.17 6.07 12.73
C SER A 217 -8.25 5.71 13.90
N SER A 218 -7.50 6.66 14.48
CA SER A 218 -6.55 6.43 15.60
C SER A 218 -5.49 5.34 15.32
N PHE A 219 -5.22 5.01 14.08
CA PHE A 219 -4.24 3.98 13.71
C PHE A 219 -2.81 4.37 14.09
N GLY A 220 -2.10 3.44 14.73
CA GLY A 220 -0.71 3.62 15.11
C GLY A 220 0.24 3.58 13.92
N ILE A 221 0.68 4.74 13.41
CA ILE A 221 1.62 4.82 12.28
C ILE A 221 2.91 4.01 12.52
N LYS A 222 3.35 3.88 13.78
CA LYS A 222 4.51 3.04 14.14
C LYS A 222 4.28 1.58 13.82
N LYS A 223 3.08 1.03 14.09
CA LYS A 223 2.72 -0.35 13.74
C LYS A 223 2.68 -0.55 12.23
N TYR A 224 2.19 0.44 11.48
CA TYR A 224 2.23 0.42 10.03
C TYR A 224 3.65 0.34 9.50
N ILE A 225 4.56 1.19 10.00
CA ILE A 225 5.98 1.17 9.60
C ILE A 225 6.63 -0.18 9.95
N CYS A 226 6.42 -0.71 11.16
CA CYS A 226 6.92 -2.03 11.55
C CYS A 226 6.42 -3.15 10.61
N GLY A 227 5.13 -3.13 10.26
CA GLY A 227 4.56 -4.08 9.30
C GLY A 227 5.18 -3.95 7.90
N LYS A 228 5.45 -2.73 7.45
CA LYS A 228 6.14 -2.47 6.18
C LYS A 228 7.58 -2.96 6.19
N LEU A 229 8.31 -2.76 7.27
CA LEU A 229 9.67 -3.28 7.42
C LEU A 229 9.69 -4.81 7.43
N LEU A 230 8.77 -5.45 8.15
CA LEU A 230 8.61 -6.90 8.10
C LEU A 230 8.35 -7.39 6.67
N LEU A 231 7.42 -6.76 5.97
CA LEU A 231 7.11 -7.12 4.59
C LEU A 231 8.32 -6.94 3.67
N THR A 232 9.11 -5.88 3.85
CA THR A 232 10.35 -5.65 3.09
C THR A 232 11.34 -6.79 3.28
N VAL A 233 11.57 -7.22 4.53
CA VAL A 233 12.47 -8.35 4.82
C VAL A 233 11.95 -9.63 4.16
N LEU A 234 10.66 -9.93 4.29
CA LEU A 234 10.06 -11.11 3.67
C LEU A 234 10.15 -11.06 2.13
N THR A 235 9.91 -9.90 1.52
CA THR A 235 10.09 -9.70 0.07
C THR A 235 11.52 -9.98 -0.35
N CYS A 236 12.53 -9.48 0.38
CA CYS A 236 13.94 -9.79 0.10
C CYS A 236 14.23 -11.29 0.18
N LEU A 237 13.71 -11.98 1.21
CA LEU A 237 13.88 -13.43 1.35
C LEU A 237 13.25 -14.20 0.18
N HIS A 238 12.03 -13.83 -0.22
CA HIS A 238 11.36 -14.45 -1.38
C HIS A 238 12.14 -14.18 -2.67
N CYS A 239 12.69 -12.97 -2.86
CA CYS A 239 13.54 -12.68 -4.02
C CYS A 239 14.78 -13.58 -4.05
N ILE A 240 15.46 -13.79 -2.91
CA ILE A 240 16.66 -14.65 -2.83
C ILE A 240 16.33 -16.11 -3.18
N VAL A 241 15.11 -16.57 -2.88
CA VAL A 241 14.70 -17.97 -3.13
C VAL A 241 14.15 -18.18 -4.54
N LEU A 242 13.47 -17.18 -5.10
CA LEU A 242 12.70 -17.30 -6.34
C LEU A 242 13.44 -16.80 -7.59
N LEU A 243 14.38 -15.88 -7.43
CA LEU A 243 15.20 -15.31 -8.52
C LEU A 243 16.59 -15.92 -8.57
#